data_ebd5c348cfba737f08f69457201562ac
#
_entry.id   ebd5c348cfba737f08f69457201562ac
#
_cell.length_a   1.000
_cell.length_b   1.000
_cell.length_c   1.000
_cell.angle_alpha   90.00
_cell.angle_beta   90.00
_cell.angle_gamma   90.00
#
_symmetry.space_group_name_H-M   'P 1'
#
loop_
_entity.id
_entity.type
_entity.pdbx_description
1 polymer ?
#
loop_
_entity_poly.entity_id
_entity_poly.type
_entity_poly.pdbx_seq_one_letter_code
_entity_poly.pdbx_strand_id
1 'polypeptide(L)'
;MGFYSNSVVNKLQVELAERLGKACGYEDYQFFLINSGAEANENALKLASFYNGRKRVLSLSKAFHGRTSLAVEATDNPKIIAPINANGHVTYLPLNDLDAFKVELAKGDVCAVIVECIQGVGGIRLATAEFMQGVRQACDETDTVLICDEIQCGYGRSGKFFAHQPLGVKPDLITVAKGIGNGFPMGAVLISPKFTPVYGQLGTTFGGNHLACAAALAVLDIMEEEHLVENAAKVGNFLMEGIKALRLPHVVDVRGRGLMIGVELDVPYKEIRNKLLFEEHCFTGCSGTNVLRLLPPLCLSEAEAADFLKRLERVVNN
;
A
#
# COMPACT_ATOMS: atom_id res chain seq x y z
N MET A 1 17.83 -24.04 -9.77
CA MET A 1 18.72 -22.86 -9.57
C MET A 1 17.86 -21.68 -9.11
N GLY A 2 18.19 -21.02 -7.97
CA GLY A 2 17.36 -19.96 -7.39
C GLY A 2 17.49 -18.60 -8.09
N PHE A 3 18.62 -18.38 -8.77
CA PHE A 3 18.93 -17.17 -9.53
C PHE A 3 20.02 -17.48 -10.56
N TYR A 4 19.98 -16.78 -11.70
CA TYR A 4 21.06 -16.84 -12.69
C TYR A 4 21.53 -15.43 -13.07
N SER A 5 20.69 -14.68 -13.81
CA SER A 5 20.97 -13.31 -14.24
C SER A 5 19.71 -12.65 -14.78
N ASN A 6 19.54 -11.35 -14.51
CA ASN A 6 18.51 -10.53 -15.15
C ASN A 6 18.87 -10.08 -16.58
N SER A 7 20.03 -10.53 -17.08
CA SER A 7 20.46 -10.25 -18.47
C SER A 7 19.89 -11.24 -19.49
N VAL A 8 19.17 -12.26 -19.04
CA VAL A 8 18.56 -13.29 -19.89
C VAL A 8 17.07 -13.45 -19.54
N VAL A 9 16.26 -13.84 -20.53
CA VAL A 9 14.83 -14.08 -20.33
C VAL A 9 14.62 -15.24 -19.36
N ASN A 10 13.83 -14.98 -18.34
CA ASN A 10 13.44 -15.96 -17.32
C ASN A 10 11.93 -16.26 -17.47
N LYS A 11 11.58 -17.52 -17.76
CA LYS A 11 10.20 -17.93 -17.96
C LYS A 11 9.28 -17.61 -16.79
N LEU A 12 9.76 -17.76 -15.53
CA LEU A 12 8.96 -17.47 -14.34
C LEU A 12 8.66 -15.97 -14.19
N GLN A 13 9.59 -15.11 -14.64
CA GLN A 13 9.33 -13.66 -14.65
C GLN A 13 8.26 -13.28 -15.67
N VAL A 14 8.32 -13.89 -16.87
CA VAL A 14 7.32 -13.67 -17.93
C VAL A 14 5.95 -14.16 -17.47
N GLU A 15 5.87 -15.39 -16.98
CA GLU A 15 4.64 -15.98 -16.46
C GLU A 15 4.03 -15.15 -15.32
N LEU A 16 4.86 -14.71 -14.38
CA LEU A 16 4.40 -13.85 -13.30
C LEU A 16 3.85 -12.51 -13.81
N ALA A 17 4.54 -11.86 -14.77
CA ALA A 17 4.09 -10.61 -15.34
C ALA A 17 2.72 -10.74 -16.02
N GLU A 18 2.54 -11.77 -16.83
CA GLU A 18 1.28 -12.08 -17.52
C GLU A 18 0.15 -12.36 -16.52
N ARG A 19 0.39 -13.24 -15.57
CA ARG A 19 -0.62 -13.65 -14.59
C ARG A 19 -0.98 -12.51 -13.61
N LEU A 20 0.00 -11.76 -13.15
CA LEU A 20 -0.23 -10.61 -12.29
C LEU A 20 -1.00 -9.51 -13.04
N GLY A 21 -0.60 -9.20 -14.29
CA GLY A 21 -1.30 -8.26 -15.15
C GLY A 21 -2.78 -8.62 -15.30
N LYS A 22 -3.07 -9.89 -15.59
CA LYS A 22 -4.44 -10.41 -15.69
C LYS A 22 -5.19 -10.32 -14.37
N ALA A 23 -4.59 -10.78 -13.27
CA ALA A 23 -5.23 -10.79 -11.96
C ALA A 23 -5.59 -9.38 -11.44
N CYS A 24 -4.75 -8.39 -11.74
CA CYS A 24 -4.97 -7.02 -11.29
C CYS A 24 -5.65 -6.11 -12.34
N GLY A 25 -5.85 -6.57 -13.58
CA GLY A 25 -6.48 -5.80 -14.66
C GLY A 25 -5.55 -4.76 -15.31
N TYR A 26 -4.23 -4.99 -15.25
CA TYR A 26 -3.19 -4.15 -15.83
C TYR A 26 -2.31 -4.95 -16.81
N GLU A 27 -2.92 -5.64 -17.75
CA GLU A 27 -2.24 -6.49 -18.74
C GLU A 27 -1.34 -5.71 -19.69
N ASP A 28 -1.61 -4.42 -19.87
CA ASP A 28 -0.82 -3.49 -20.69
C ASP A 28 0.37 -2.88 -19.97
N TYR A 29 0.54 -3.13 -18.64
CA TYR A 29 1.66 -2.60 -17.86
C TYR A 29 2.88 -3.51 -17.94
N GLN A 30 4.05 -2.90 -17.93
CA GLN A 30 5.32 -3.60 -17.75
C GLN A 30 5.63 -3.79 -16.26
N PHE A 31 6.49 -4.76 -15.95
CA PHE A 31 6.81 -5.11 -14.57
C PHE A 31 8.33 -5.04 -14.36
N PHE A 32 8.72 -4.27 -13.35
CA PHE A 32 10.09 -4.27 -12.85
C PHE A 32 10.11 -4.90 -11.47
N LEU A 33 10.71 -6.10 -11.38
CA LEU A 33 10.74 -6.93 -10.17
C LEU A 33 11.93 -6.58 -9.29
N ILE A 34 11.72 -6.45 -8.00
CA ILE A 34 12.69 -6.06 -6.98
C ILE A 34 12.46 -6.85 -5.68
N ASN A 35 13.09 -6.43 -4.54
CA ASN A 35 13.13 -7.29 -3.35
C ASN A 35 12.34 -6.72 -2.16
N SER A 36 11.94 -5.45 -2.21
CA SER A 36 11.25 -4.80 -1.08
C SER A 36 10.34 -3.65 -1.54
N GLY A 37 9.46 -3.21 -0.64
CA GLY A 37 8.60 -2.05 -0.89
C GLY A 37 9.38 -0.73 -0.97
N ALA A 38 10.45 -0.57 -0.18
CA ALA A 38 11.29 0.60 -0.27
C ALA A 38 11.98 0.69 -1.64
N GLU A 39 12.52 -0.43 -2.16
CA GLU A 39 13.07 -0.48 -3.51
C GLU A 39 12.01 -0.19 -4.58
N ALA A 40 10.76 -0.65 -4.38
CA ALA A 40 9.67 -0.34 -5.30
C ALA A 40 9.45 1.16 -5.40
N ASN A 41 9.29 1.84 -4.29
CA ASN A 41 9.08 3.28 -4.24
C ASN A 41 10.29 4.07 -4.75
N GLU A 42 11.52 3.66 -4.40
CA GLU A 42 12.75 4.27 -4.96
C GLU A 42 12.79 4.22 -6.48
N ASN A 43 12.51 3.06 -7.06
CA ASN A 43 12.54 2.88 -8.51
C ASN A 43 11.38 3.61 -9.20
N ALA A 44 10.18 3.64 -8.60
CA ALA A 44 9.05 4.39 -9.12
C ALA A 44 9.33 5.91 -9.14
N LEU A 45 9.85 6.46 -8.03
CA LEU A 45 10.23 7.88 -7.94
C LEU A 45 11.37 8.24 -8.90
N LYS A 46 12.38 7.37 -9.00
CA LYS A 46 13.48 7.51 -9.94
C LYS A 46 12.99 7.53 -11.39
N LEU A 47 12.08 6.60 -11.75
CA LEU A 47 11.52 6.51 -13.09
C LEU A 47 10.68 7.74 -13.42
N ALA A 48 9.87 8.24 -12.48
CA ALA A 48 9.11 9.48 -12.64
C ALA A 48 10.03 10.69 -12.92
N SER A 49 11.13 10.80 -12.18
CA SER A 49 12.12 11.86 -12.38
C SER A 49 12.84 11.76 -13.73
N PHE A 50 13.15 10.56 -14.21
CA PHE A 50 13.68 10.35 -15.55
C PHE A 50 12.69 10.76 -16.65
N TYR A 51 11.40 10.50 -16.41
CA TYR A 51 10.35 10.76 -17.40
C TYR A 51 10.21 12.25 -17.72
N ASN A 52 10.14 13.13 -16.72
CA ASN A 52 9.88 14.56 -16.93
C ASN A 52 11.05 15.49 -16.53
N GLY A 53 12.17 14.95 -16.05
CA GLY A 53 13.38 15.71 -15.69
C GLY A 53 13.26 16.53 -14.41
N ARG A 54 12.18 16.40 -13.66
CA ARG A 54 11.90 17.18 -12.45
C ARG A 54 12.38 16.45 -11.19
N LYS A 55 12.40 17.13 -10.03
CA LYS A 55 12.97 16.60 -8.79
C LYS A 55 11.99 16.56 -7.62
N ARG A 56 11.01 17.47 -7.61
CA ARG A 56 10.11 17.61 -6.45
C ARG A 56 9.03 16.52 -6.45
N VAL A 57 8.75 15.98 -5.29
CA VAL A 57 7.74 14.94 -5.05
C VAL A 57 6.67 15.50 -4.11
N LEU A 58 5.41 15.25 -4.39
CA LEU A 58 4.34 15.46 -3.42
C LEU A 58 4.01 14.12 -2.76
N SER A 59 4.00 14.12 -1.43
CA SER A 59 3.58 13.00 -0.61
C SER A 59 2.47 13.43 0.34
N LEU A 60 1.83 12.49 0.98
CA LEU A 60 0.77 12.78 1.95
C LEU A 60 1.35 12.98 3.37
N SER A 61 0.77 13.89 4.14
CA SER A 61 0.98 13.92 5.58
C SER A 61 0.62 12.57 6.19
N LYS A 62 1.45 12.09 7.13
CA LYS A 62 1.36 10.77 7.77
C LYS A 62 1.58 9.57 6.81
N ALA A 63 2.11 9.78 5.61
CA ALA A 63 2.46 8.71 4.69
C ALA A 63 3.64 7.87 5.20
N PHE A 64 3.70 6.61 4.73
CA PHE A 64 4.84 5.73 4.94
C PHE A 64 5.18 4.98 3.64
N HIS A 65 6.34 5.31 3.05
CA HIS A 65 6.78 4.74 1.78
C HIS A 65 8.06 3.90 1.85
N GLY A 66 8.72 3.87 3.01
CA GLY A 66 9.92 3.07 3.23
C GLY A 66 10.93 3.72 4.17
N ARG A 67 12.12 3.12 4.24
CA ARG A 67 13.20 3.56 5.14
C ARG A 67 14.53 3.78 4.45
N THR A 68 14.57 3.72 3.13
CA THR A 68 15.76 3.97 2.34
C THR A 68 15.67 5.34 1.68
N SER A 69 16.79 6.01 1.49
CA SER A 69 17.01 7.24 0.69
C SER A 69 15.75 8.10 0.46
N LEU A 70 15.23 8.19 -0.77
CA LEU A 70 14.06 9.01 -1.12
C LEU A 70 12.74 8.43 -0.58
N ALA A 71 12.63 7.12 -0.43
CA ALA A 71 11.44 6.50 0.17
C ALA A 71 11.26 6.91 1.64
N VAL A 72 12.35 7.10 2.41
CA VAL A 72 12.26 7.62 3.76
C VAL A 72 11.97 9.11 3.78
N GLU A 73 12.51 9.87 2.82
CA GLU A 73 12.19 11.28 2.68
C GLU A 73 10.72 11.49 2.27
N ALA A 74 10.13 10.57 1.50
CA ALA A 74 8.69 10.59 1.19
C ALA A 74 7.79 10.12 2.35
N THR A 75 8.38 9.57 3.41
CA THR A 75 7.69 9.15 4.64
C THR A 75 7.60 10.32 5.63
N ASP A 76 6.39 10.75 5.99
CA ASP A 76 6.19 11.84 6.95
C ASP A 76 6.46 11.40 8.39
N ASN A 77 7.74 11.21 8.70
CA ASN A 77 8.20 10.91 10.05
C ASN A 77 9.63 11.41 10.28
N PRO A 78 9.81 12.62 10.81
CA PRO A 78 11.14 13.23 11.01
C PRO A 78 12.07 12.42 11.93
N LYS A 79 11.51 11.51 12.75
CA LYS A 79 12.33 10.68 13.67
C LYS A 79 13.15 9.60 12.96
N ILE A 80 12.80 9.26 11.72
CA ILE A 80 13.49 8.22 10.95
C ILE A 80 14.22 8.76 9.70
N ILE A 81 14.11 10.06 9.44
CA ILE A 81 14.83 10.73 8.36
C ILE A 81 16.19 11.17 8.89
N ALA A 82 17.24 10.47 8.50
CA ALA A 82 18.60 10.88 8.83
C ALA A 82 19.03 12.14 8.05
N PRO A 83 19.98 12.95 8.54
CA PRO A 83 20.43 14.16 7.80
C PRO A 83 20.83 13.90 6.35
N ILE A 84 21.42 12.76 6.06
CA ILE A 84 21.80 12.36 4.68
C ILE A 84 20.59 12.11 3.77
N ASN A 85 19.40 11.87 4.33
CA ASN A 85 18.16 11.63 3.59
C ASN A 85 17.26 12.87 3.50
N ALA A 86 17.60 13.95 4.21
CA ALA A 86 16.83 15.19 4.26
C ALA A 86 17.28 16.13 3.13
N ASN A 87 16.94 15.81 1.87
CA ASN A 87 17.41 16.52 0.68
C ASN A 87 16.46 17.66 0.24
N GLY A 88 15.28 17.80 0.85
CA GLY A 88 14.30 18.84 0.54
C GLY A 88 13.54 18.62 -0.78
N HIS A 89 13.48 17.37 -1.24
CA HIS A 89 12.77 17.05 -2.49
C HIS A 89 11.28 16.79 -2.27
N VAL A 90 10.83 16.56 -1.05
CA VAL A 90 9.46 16.14 -0.75
C VAL A 90 8.66 17.25 -0.07
N THR A 91 7.46 17.50 -0.57
CA THR A 91 6.44 18.35 0.05
C THR A 91 5.29 17.47 0.53
N TYR A 92 4.93 17.59 1.82
CA TYR A 92 3.81 16.84 2.39
C TYR A 92 2.54 17.68 2.37
N LEU A 93 1.43 17.08 1.92
CA LEU A 93 0.12 17.71 1.82
C LEU A 93 -0.94 16.88 2.57
N PRO A 94 -1.99 17.51 3.10
CA PRO A 94 -3.06 16.78 3.77
C PRO A 94 -3.77 15.81 2.82
N LEU A 95 -4.14 14.63 3.32
CA LEU A 95 -5.00 13.71 2.60
C LEU A 95 -6.39 14.35 2.37
N ASN A 96 -6.93 14.21 1.16
CA ASN A 96 -8.21 14.76 0.71
C ASN A 96 -8.26 16.30 0.58
N ASP A 97 -7.14 16.98 0.60
CA ASP A 97 -7.02 18.42 0.30
C ASP A 97 -6.61 18.61 -1.17
N LEU A 98 -7.59 18.50 -2.08
CA LEU A 98 -7.34 18.61 -3.52
C LEU A 98 -6.80 20.00 -3.92
N ASP A 99 -7.25 21.05 -3.26
CA ASP A 99 -6.84 22.42 -3.59
C ASP A 99 -5.35 22.65 -3.29
N ALA A 100 -4.85 22.13 -2.16
CA ALA A 100 -3.43 22.14 -1.86
C ALA A 100 -2.60 21.43 -2.93
N PHE A 101 -3.07 20.28 -3.43
CA PHE A 101 -2.40 19.55 -4.53
C PHE A 101 -2.39 20.35 -5.83
N LYS A 102 -3.51 20.95 -6.22
CA LYS A 102 -3.59 21.79 -7.44
C LYS A 102 -2.64 22.98 -7.38
N VAL A 103 -2.57 23.66 -6.24
CA VAL A 103 -1.64 24.80 -6.05
C VAL A 103 -0.18 24.37 -6.20
N GLU A 104 0.20 23.23 -5.64
CA GLU A 104 1.57 22.74 -5.73
C GLU A 104 1.92 22.22 -7.13
N LEU A 105 1.02 21.51 -7.79
CA LEU A 105 1.19 21.00 -9.15
C LEU A 105 1.29 22.11 -10.19
N ALA A 106 0.53 23.18 -10.02
CA ALA A 106 0.57 24.36 -10.92
C ALA A 106 1.94 25.05 -11.00
N LYS A 107 2.86 24.78 -10.03
CA LYS A 107 4.26 25.30 -10.08
C LYS A 107 5.11 24.66 -11.18
N GLY A 108 4.70 23.51 -11.73
CA GLY A 108 5.33 22.85 -12.87
C GLY A 108 6.66 22.16 -12.61
N ASP A 109 7.08 22.02 -11.34
CA ASP A 109 8.37 21.44 -10.93
C ASP A 109 8.25 20.07 -10.25
N VAL A 110 7.03 19.53 -10.12
CA VAL A 110 6.75 18.25 -9.49
C VAL A 110 6.99 17.11 -10.47
N CYS A 111 7.84 16.14 -10.11
CA CYS A 111 8.04 14.94 -10.91
C CYS A 111 6.98 13.88 -10.66
N ALA A 112 6.57 13.71 -9.40
CA ALA A 112 5.60 12.69 -9.01
C ALA A 112 4.73 13.12 -7.83
N VAL A 113 3.52 12.60 -7.82
CA VAL A 113 2.66 12.49 -6.63
C VAL A 113 2.69 11.01 -6.22
N ILE A 114 3.05 10.71 -4.95
CA ILE A 114 2.99 9.36 -4.40
C ILE A 114 1.93 9.28 -3.30
N VAL A 115 1.01 8.33 -3.40
CA VAL A 115 -0.12 8.20 -2.47
C VAL A 115 -0.37 6.75 -2.05
N GLU A 116 -0.65 6.55 -0.76
CA GLU A 116 -1.35 5.38 -0.25
C GLU A 116 -2.86 5.68 -0.31
N CYS A 117 -3.65 4.94 -1.09
CA CYS A 117 -5.11 5.12 -1.12
C CYS A 117 -5.79 4.78 0.21
N ILE A 118 -5.12 3.97 1.03
CA ILE A 118 -5.44 3.75 2.44
C ILE A 118 -4.12 3.83 3.20
N GLN A 119 -3.94 4.88 3.98
CA GLN A 119 -2.71 5.09 4.74
C GLN A 119 -2.56 4.06 5.85
N GLY A 120 -1.60 3.15 5.71
CA GLY A 120 -1.39 2.07 6.67
C GLY A 120 -0.89 2.57 8.02
N VAL A 121 0.24 3.25 8.05
CA VAL A 121 0.86 3.81 9.26
C VAL A 121 0.14 5.06 9.72
N GLY A 122 -0.48 5.80 8.80
CA GLY A 122 -1.23 7.03 9.08
C GLY A 122 -2.57 6.83 9.80
N GLY A 123 -2.94 5.60 10.18
CA GLY A 123 -4.14 5.30 10.97
C GLY A 123 -5.35 4.87 10.17
N ILE A 124 -5.13 4.14 9.09
CA ILE A 124 -6.17 3.63 8.19
C ILE A 124 -7.07 4.77 7.67
N ARG A 125 -6.45 5.85 7.23
CA ARG A 125 -7.16 6.97 6.62
C ARG A 125 -7.34 6.71 5.14
N LEU A 126 -8.55 6.95 4.62
CA LEU A 126 -8.94 6.62 3.25
C LEU A 126 -8.93 7.86 2.36
N ALA A 127 -8.35 7.73 1.17
CA ALA A 127 -8.56 8.69 0.09
C ALA A 127 -10.00 8.59 -0.44
N THR A 128 -10.60 9.74 -0.74
CA THR A 128 -11.90 9.78 -1.41
C THR A 128 -11.75 9.63 -2.92
N ALA A 129 -12.79 9.19 -3.60
CA ALA A 129 -12.80 9.10 -5.06
C ALA A 129 -12.61 10.47 -5.71
N GLU A 130 -13.30 11.48 -5.19
CA GLU A 130 -13.20 12.87 -5.66
C GLU A 130 -11.77 13.41 -5.57
N PHE A 131 -11.10 13.18 -4.44
CA PHE A 131 -9.70 13.57 -4.26
C PHE A 131 -8.80 12.88 -5.27
N MET A 132 -8.88 11.55 -5.38
CA MET A 132 -8.00 10.80 -6.27
C MET A 132 -8.21 11.12 -7.74
N GLN A 133 -9.48 11.28 -8.17
CA GLN A 133 -9.80 11.68 -9.53
C GLN A 133 -9.32 13.11 -9.85
N GLY A 134 -9.48 14.04 -8.90
CA GLY A 134 -8.96 15.39 -9.04
C GLY A 134 -7.44 15.45 -9.07
N VAL A 135 -6.74 14.65 -8.24
CA VAL A 135 -5.27 14.53 -8.30
C VAL A 135 -4.82 13.92 -9.63
N ARG A 136 -5.50 12.86 -10.12
CA ARG A 136 -5.19 12.28 -11.44
C ARG A 136 -5.31 13.32 -12.55
N GLN A 137 -6.42 14.06 -12.59
CA GLN A 137 -6.64 15.11 -13.58
C GLN A 137 -5.53 16.19 -13.50
N ALA A 138 -5.22 16.69 -12.30
CA ALA A 138 -4.18 17.69 -12.12
C ALA A 138 -2.78 17.19 -12.50
N CYS A 139 -2.49 15.91 -12.27
CA CYS A 139 -1.25 15.27 -12.74
C CYS A 139 -1.19 15.22 -14.27
N ASP A 140 -2.30 14.90 -14.94
CA ASP A 140 -2.37 14.87 -16.41
C ASP A 140 -2.15 16.27 -17.02
N GLU A 141 -2.79 17.29 -16.44
CA GLU A 141 -2.68 18.69 -16.88
C GLU A 141 -1.25 19.26 -16.71
N THR A 142 -0.48 18.72 -15.76
CA THR A 142 0.89 19.23 -15.44
C THR A 142 2.01 18.29 -15.86
N ASP A 143 1.69 17.20 -16.57
CA ASP A 143 2.64 16.13 -16.93
C ASP A 143 3.43 15.60 -15.71
N THR A 144 2.72 15.41 -14.61
CA THR A 144 3.24 14.84 -13.36
C THR A 144 2.87 13.35 -13.26
N VAL A 145 3.78 12.53 -12.78
CA VAL A 145 3.55 11.08 -12.62
C VAL A 145 2.73 10.81 -11.36
N LEU A 146 1.63 10.05 -11.48
CA LEU A 146 0.88 9.55 -10.35
C LEU A 146 1.35 8.14 -9.97
N ILE A 147 1.83 7.98 -8.75
CA ILE A 147 2.27 6.71 -8.16
C ILE A 147 1.26 6.30 -7.08
N CYS A 148 0.63 5.13 -7.24
CA CYS A 148 -0.15 4.51 -6.16
C CYS A 148 0.72 3.48 -5.43
N ASP A 149 0.98 3.74 -4.14
CA ASP A 149 1.65 2.80 -3.25
C ASP A 149 0.65 1.77 -2.73
N GLU A 150 0.65 0.61 -3.35
CA GLU A 150 -0.20 -0.54 -3.01
C GLU A 150 0.52 -1.59 -2.15
N ILE A 151 1.68 -1.23 -1.59
CA ILE A 151 2.52 -2.15 -0.81
C ILE A 151 1.78 -2.71 0.40
N GLN A 152 0.94 -1.92 1.06
CA GLN A 152 0.17 -2.40 2.21
C GLN A 152 -1.30 -2.61 1.90
N CYS A 153 -1.93 -1.77 1.09
CA CYS A 153 -3.36 -1.78 0.83
C CYS A 153 -3.77 -2.65 -0.37
N GLY A 154 -2.81 -3.05 -1.21
CA GLY A 154 -3.03 -3.91 -2.37
C GLY A 154 -3.09 -5.41 -2.06
N TYR A 155 -3.05 -6.21 -3.10
CA TYR A 155 -3.10 -7.68 -3.05
C TYR A 155 -4.30 -8.21 -2.27
N GLY A 156 -5.50 -7.71 -2.60
CA GLY A 156 -6.76 -8.16 -2.02
C GLY A 156 -7.08 -7.60 -0.64
N ARG A 157 -6.11 -6.99 0.06
CA ARG A 157 -6.24 -6.49 1.43
C ARG A 157 -7.47 -5.59 1.64
N SER A 158 -7.76 -4.73 0.69
CA SER A 158 -8.88 -3.79 0.71
C SER A 158 -10.21 -4.33 0.15
N GLY A 159 -10.28 -5.63 -0.18
CA GLY A 159 -11.45 -6.24 -0.82
C GLY A 159 -11.57 -5.96 -2.33
N LYS A 160 -10.51 -5.44 -2.92
CA LYS A 160 -10.22 -5.35 -4.35
C LYS A 160 -8.74 -5.69 -4.53
N PHE A 161 -8.32 -6.07 -5.74
CA PHE A 161 -6.91 -6.40 -5.96
C PHE A 161 -6.02 -5.22 -5.58
N PHE A 162 -6.36 -4.01 -6.03
CA PHE A 162 -5.74 -2.75 -5.61
C PHE A 162 -6.74 -1.79 -4.97
N ALA A 163 -6.31 -1.04 -3.96
CA ALA A 163 -7.14 -0.11 -3.21
C ALA A 163 -7.58 1.12 -4.03
N HIS A 164 -6.82 1.50 -5.07
CA HIS A 164 -7.18 2.61 -5.97
C HIS A 164 -8.29 2.26 -6.97
N GLN A 165 -8.50 0.98 -7.29
CA GLN A 165 -9.49 0.56 -8.32
C GLN A 165 -10.90 1.10 -8.07
N PRO A 166 -11.46 1.00 -6.84
CA PRO A 166 -12.80 1.54 -6.56
C PRO A 166 -12.88 3.07 -6.63
N LEU A 167 -11.74 3.76 -6.67
CA LEU A 167 -11.68 5.22 -6.74
C LEU A 167 -11.75 5.76 -8.18
N GLY A 168 -11.76 4.85 -9.17
CA GLY A 168 -11.91 5.21 -10.58
C GLY A 168 -10.69 5.90 -11.19
N VAL A 169 -9.48 5.60 -10.70
CA VAL A 169 -8.23 6.17 -11.23
C VAL A 169 -7.32 5.09 -11.81
N LYS A 170 -6.59 5.44 -12.86
CA LYS A 170 -5.52 4.62 -13.44
C LYS A 170 -4.19 5.34 -13.18
N PRO A 171 -3.36 4.87 -12.24
CA PRO A 171 -2.07 5.50 -11.93
C PRO A 171 -1.04 5.22 -13.02
N ASP A 172 -0.02 6.06 -13.15
CA ASP A 172 1.07 5.83 -14.08
C ASP A 172 2.03 4.72 -13.60
N LEU A 173 2.22 4.65 -12.28
CA LEU A 173 3.05 3.63 -11.62
C LEU A 173 2.30 3.06 -10.41
N ILE A 174 2.44 1.74 -10.19
CA ILE A 174 1.89 1.06 -9.02
C ILE A 174 3.02 0.31 -8.34
N THR A 175 3.23 0.53 -7.06
CA THR A 175 4.26 -0.17 -6.29
C THR A 175 3.64 -1.24 -5.40
N VAL A 176 4.23 -2.43 -5.42
CA VAL A 176 3.75 -3.59 -4.67
C VAL A 176 4.89 -4.29 -3.94
N ALA A 177 4.59 -4.88 -2.79
CA ALA A 177 5.45 -5.75 -2.01
C ALA A 177 4.59 -6.54 -1.00
N LYS A 178 5.15 -6.96 0.13
CA LYS A 178 4.42 -7.67 1.20
C LYS A 178 3.57 -8.84 0.69
N GLY A 179 2.31 -8.58 0.34
CA GLY A 179 1.37 -9.59 -0.15
C GLY A 179 1.84 -10.34 -1.38
N ILE A 180 2.60 -9.71 -2.29
CA ILE A 180 3.10 -10.35 -3.52
C ILE A 180 3.90 -11.64 -3.25
N GLY A 181 4.69 -11.66 -2.17
CA GLY A 181 5.52 -12.82 -1.80
C GLY A 181 5.03 -13.55 -0.56
N ASN A 182 3.98 -13.04 0.11
CA ASN A 182 3.42 -13.58 1.35
C ASN A 182 4.49 -14.02 2.39
N GLY A 183 5.50 -13.18 2.62
CA GLY A 183 6.62 -13.43 3.52
C GLY A 183 7.95 -13.69 2.81
N PHE A 184 7.96 -14.08 1.54
CA PHE A 184 9.19 -14.11 0.76
C PHE A 184 9.57 -12.67 0.33
N PRO A 185 10.84 -12.23 0.48
CA PRO A 185 11.28 -10.89 0.10
C PRO A 185 11.11 -10.63 -1.39
N MET A 186 10.13 -9.82 -1.75
CA MET A 186 9.83 -9.45 -3.11
C MET A 186 9.06 -8.14 -3.17
N GLY A 187 9.21 -7.43 -4.28
CA GLY A 187 8.41 -6.27 -4.68
C GLY A 187 8.40 -6.10 -6.18
N ALA A 188 7.57 -5.20 -6.66
CA ALA A 188 7.54 -4.82 -8.07
C ALA A 188 7.05 -3.38 -8.25
N VAL A 189 7.42 -2.80 -9.40
CA VAL A 189 6.78 -1.62 -9.96
C VAL A 189 6.02 -2.05 -11.21
N LEU A 190 4.72 -1.78 -11.26
CA LEU A 190 3.91 -1.89 -12.46
C LEU A 190 4.01 -0.53 -13.18
N ILE A 191 4.40 -0.56 -14.44
CA ILE A 191 4.79 0.61 -15.22
C ILE A 191 3.84 0.74 -16.40
N SER A 192 3.10 1.85 -16.48
CA SER A 192 2.14 2.07 -17.57
C SER A 192 2.83 2.22 -18.93
N PRO A 193 2.10 2.03 -20.05
CA PRO A 193 2.62 2.26 -21.40
C PRO A 193 3.09 3.70 -21.69
N LYS A 194 2.82 4.64 -20.79
CA LYS A 194 3.34 6.02 -20.82
C LYS A 194 4.87 6.07 -20.86
N PHE A 195 5.54 5.07 -20.26
CA PHE A 195 6.99 5.04 -20.14
C PHE A 195 7.60 4.19 -21.25
N THR A 196 8.62 4.74 -21.91
CA THR A 196 9.45 3.99 -22.85
C THR A 196 10.62 3.36 -22.10
N PRO A 197 10.83 2.05 -22.16
CA PRO A 197 11.96 1.40 -21.51
C PRO A 197 13.30 1.91 -22.05
N VAL A 198 14.21 2.27 -21.13
CA VAL A 198 15.59 2.64 -21.47
C VAL A 198 16.54 1.72 -20.71
N TYR A 199 17.41 1.05 -21.46
CA TYR A 199 18.38 0.11 -20.89
C TYR A 199 19.28 0.82 -19.86
N GLY A 200 19.40 0.22 -18.67
CA GLY A 200 20.28 0.72 -17.61
C GLY A 200 19.69 1.81 -16.70
N GLN A 201 18.49 2.31 -16.95
CA GLN A 201 17.85 3.27 -16.03
C GLN A 201 17.49 2.65 -14.70
N LEU A 202 16.91 1.44 -14.72
CA LEU A 202 16.59 0.65 -13.55
C LEU A 202 17.47 -0.60 -13.53
N GLY A 203 17.79 -1.10 -12.34
CA GLY A 203 18.61 -2.28 -12.19
C GLY A 203 18.45 -2.92 -10.82
N THR A 204 18.58 -4.25 -10.79
CA THR A 204 18.54 -5.05 -9.56
C THR A 204 19.30 -6.34 -9.78
N THR A 205 20.00 -6.83 -8.75
CA THR A 205 20.71 -8.13 -8.83
C THR A 205 19.75 -9.29 -8.61
N PHE A 206 18.97 -9.26 -7.53
CA PHE A 206 18.13 -10.39 -7.11
C PHE A 206 16.63 -10.19 -7.36
N GLY A 207 16.20 -9.03 -7.82
CA GLY A 207 14.79 -8.79 -8.13
C GLY A 207 14.29 -9.74 -9.22
N GLY A 208 13.17 -10.43 -8.95
CA GLY A 208 12.62 -11.44 -9.85
C GLY A 208 13.42 -12.76 -9.87
N ASN A 209 14.17 -13.08 -8.82
CA ASN A 209 14.78 -14.40 -8.70
C ASN A 209 13.75 -15.54 -8.75
N HIS A 210 14.16 -16.73 -9.11
CA HIS A 210 13.27 -17.86 -9.37
C HIS A 210 12.39 -18.23 -8.16
N LEU A 211 12.94 -18.15 -6.94
CA LEU A 211 12.18 -18.48 -5.72
C LEU A 211 11.11 -17.43 -5.44
N ALA A 212 11.46 -16.15 -5.62
CA ALA A 212 10.50 -15.06 -5.46
C ALA A 212 9.35 -15.16 -6.48
N CYS A 213 9.68 -15.41 -7.76
CA CYS A 213 8.65 -15.60 -8.80
C CYS A 213 7.77 -16.81 -8.50
N ALA A 214 8.33 -17.95 -8.08
CA ALA A 214 7.57 -19.13 -7.72
C ALA A 214 6.65 -18.86 -6.51
N ALA A 215 7.14 -18.15 -5.49
CA ALA A 215 6.32 -17.76 -4.35
C ALA A 215 5.16 -16.83 -4.78
N ALA A 216 5.43 -15.83 -5.62
CA ALA A 216 4.40 -14.91 -6.10
C ALA A 216 3.35 -15.60 -6.98
N LEU A 217 3.74 -16.55 -7.82
CA LEU A 217 2.83 -17.36 -8.61
C LEU A 217 1.91 -18.20 -7.71
N ALA A 218 2.46 -18.88 -6.70
CA ALA A 218 1.68 -19.63 -5.73
C ALA A 218 0.71 -18.74 -4.93
N VAL A 219 1.11 -17.50 -4.61
CA VAL A 219 0.19 -16.53 -3.98
C VAL A 219 -0.99 -16.21 -4.89
N LEU A 220 -0.76 -16.00 -6.19
CA LEU A 220 -1.85 -15.74 -7.15
C LEU A 220 -2.78 -16.93 -7.27
N ASP A 221 -2.24 -18.18 -7.31
CA ASP A 221 -3.05 -19.41 -7.32
C ASP A 221 -3.99 -19.47 -6.13
N ILE A 222 -3.46 -19.35 -4.92
CA ILE A 222 -4.23 -19.42 -3.69
C ILE A 222 -5.25 -18.27 -3.59
N MET A 223 -4.89 -17.06 -4.00
CA MET A 223 -5.82 -15.93 -4.01
C MET A 223 -7.03 -16.17 -4.91
N GLU A 224 -6.82 -16.79 -6.06
CA GLU A 224 -7.88 -17.15 -7.01
C GLU A 224 -8.71 -18.34 -6.50
N GLU A 225 -8.05 -19.45 -6.13
CA GLU A 225 -8.70 -20.70 -5.69
C GLU A 225 -9.54 -20.53 -4.43
N GLU A 226 -9.06 -19.75 -3.46
CA GLU A 226 -9.75 -19.51 -2.19
C GLU A 226 -10.61 -18.23 -2.18
N HIS A 227 -10.74 -17.54 -3.32
CA HIS A 227 -11.51 -16.29 -3.45
C HIS A 227 -11.17 -15.25 -2.37
N LEU A 228 -9.86 -15.06 -2.08
CA LEU A 228 -9.41 -14.28 -0.94
C LEU A 228 -9.74 -12.78 -1.03
N VAL A 229 -9.88 -12.23 -2.24
CA VAL A 229 -10.27 -10.83 -2.45
C VAL A 229 -11.72 -10.60 -2.02
N GLU A 230 -12.61 -11.50 -2.42
CA GLU A 230 -14.03 -11.49 -2.05
C GLU A 230 -14.23 -11.76 -0.56
N ASN A 231 -13.46 -12.72 -0.02
CA ASN A 231 -13.46 -13.01 1.41
C ASN A 231 -13.04 -11.79 2.23
N ALA A 232 -11.97 -11.10 1.81
CA ALA A 232 -11.51 -9.88 2.47
C ALA A 232 -12.58 -8.77 2.48
N ALA A 233 -13.32 -8.61 1.39
CA ALA A 233 -14.44 -7.66 1.33
C ALA A 233 -15.57 -8.05 2.28
N LYS A 234 -16.00 -9.33 2.24
CA LYS A 234 -17.12 -9.86 3.02
C LYS A 234 -16.83 -9.82 4.52
N VAL A 235 -15.71 -10.44 4.93
CA VAL A 235 -15.34 -10.55 6.35
C VAL A 235 -14.91 -9.20 6.93
N GLY A 236 -14.29 -8.34 6.10
CA GLY A 236 -13.96 -6.98 6.51
C GLY A 236 -15.19 -6.14 6.83
N ASN A 237 -16.24 -6.20 6.00
CA ASN A 237 -17.50 -5.55 6.29
C ASN A 237 -18.16 -6.12 7.55
N PHE A 238 -18.19 -7.44 7.70
CA PHE A 238 -18.70 -8.11 8.90
C PHE A 238 -18.00 -7.60 10.18
N LEU A 239 -16.66 -7.51 10.16
CA LEU A 239 -15.89 -6.99 11.30
C LEU A 239 -16.21 -5.53 11.59
N MET A 240 -16.20 -4.66 10.58
CA MET A 240 -16.45 -3.23 10.78
C MET A 240 -17.85 -2.98 11.34
N GLU A 241 -18.87 -3.60 10.75
CA GLU A 241 -20.25 -3.47 11.26
C GLU A 241 -20.42 -4.12 12.64
N GLY A 242 -19.76 -5.25 12.90
CA GLY A 242 -19.73 -5.89 14.21
C GLY A 242 -19.15 -4.96 15.28
N ILE A 243 -17.98 -4.36 15.05
CA ILE A 243 -17.36 -3.42 15.99
C ILE A 243 -18.26 -2.21 16.25
N LYS A 244 -18.86 -1.62 15.21
CA LYS A 244 -19.79 -0.49 15.35
C LYS A 244 -21.03 -0.87 16.16
N ALA A 245 -21.57 -2.08 15.92
CA ALA A 245 -22.79 -2.57 16.61
C ALA A 245 -22.56 -2.81 18.11
N LEU A 246 -21.34 -3.16 18.52
CA LEU A 246 -20.99 -3.36 19.94
C LEU A 246 -21.04 -2.05 20.76
N ARG A 247 -20.97 -0.87 20.12
CA ARG A 247 -21.00 0.44 20.80
C ARG A 247 -20.04 0.51 21.98
N LEU A 248 -18.82 0.01 21.78
CA LEU A 248 -17.81 -0.11 22.83
C LEU A 248 -17.44 1.26 23.39
N PRO A 249 -17.22 1.38 24.71
CA PRO A 249 -16.67 2.59 25.31
C PRO A 249 -15.29 2.89 24.67
N HIS A 250 -14.95 4.16 24.63
CA HIS A 250 -13.69 4.64 24.04
C HIS A 250 -13.52 4.45 22.52
N VAL A 251 -14.39 3.75 21.82
CA VAL A 251 -14.35 3.64 20.35
C VAL A 251 -15.08 4.83 19.74
N VAL A 252 -14.33 5.74 19.08
CA VAL A 252 -14.89 6.98 18.50
C VAL A 252 -15.05 6.89 16.97
N ASP A 253 -14.29 6.02 16.30
CA ASP A 253 -14.44 5.79 14.85
C ASP A 253 -13.98 4.39 14.47
N VAL A 254 -14.68 3.80 13.49
CA VAL A 254 -14.32 2.53 12.85
C VAL A 254 -14.33 2.73 11.35
N ARG A 255 -13.17 2.70 10.73
CA ARG A 255 -12.97 2.95 9.31
C ARG A 255 -12.08 1.91 8.66
N GLY A 256 -12.16 1.81 7.35
CA GLY A 256 -11.34 0.88 6.58
C GLY A 256 -12.01 0.42 5.31
N ARG A 257 -11.40 -0.54 4.66
CA ARG A 257 -11.95 -1.25 3.50
C ARG A 257 -11.38 -2.65 3.47
N GLY A 258 -12.23 -3.65 3.26
CA GLY A 258 -11.83 -5.05 3.36
C GLY A 258 -11.23 -5.36 4.73
N LEU A 259 -10.17 -6.14 4.77
CA LEU A 259 -9.44 -6.51 5.99
C LEU A 259 -8.29 -5.52 6.32
N MET A 260 -8.46 -4.25 6.01
CA MET A 260 -7.60 -3.15 6.44
C MET A 260 -8.44 -2.18 7.26
N ILE A 261 -8.49 -2.39 8.59
CA ILE A 261 -9.44 -1.73 9.50
C ILE A 261 -8.69 -0.95 10.58
N GLY A 262 -9.14 0.27 10.85
CA GLY A 262 -8.71 1.11 11.96
C GLY A 262 -9.84 1.31 12.96
N VAL A 263 -9.55 1.06 14.22
CA VAL A 263 -10.45 1.36 15.35
C VAL A 263 -9.81 2.49 16.12
N GLU A 264 -10.38 3.68 16.02
CA GLU A 264 -9.89 4.88 16.72
C GLU A 264 -10.51 4.99 18.10
N LEU A 265 -9.67 5.29 19.07
CA LEU A 265 -10.03 5.39 20.47
C LEU A 265 -9.86 6.85 20.95
N ASP A 266 -10.63 7.27 21.95
CA ASP A 266 -10.42 8.54 22.67
C ASP A 266 -9.38 8.43 23.81
N VAL A 267 -8.84 7.21 24.00
CA VAL A 267 -7.78 6.87 24.95
C VAL A 267 -6.57 6.26 24.22
N PRO A 268 -5.36 6.23 24.85
CA PRO A 268 -4.23 5.51 24.28
C PRO A 268 -4.52 4.02 24.10
N TYR A 269 -4.22 3.50 22.91
CA TYR A 269 -4.48 2.08 22.56
C TYR A 269 -3.70 1.07 23.41
N LYS A 270 -2.62 1.49 24.09
CA LYS A 270 -1.59 0.60 24.64
C LYS A 270 -2.16 -0.42 25.64
N GLU A 271 -3.04 -0.02 26.53
CA GLU A 271 -3.63 -0.92 27.51
C GLU A 271 -4.55 -1.95 26.84
N ILE A 272 -5.48 -1.49 26.02
CA ILE A 272 -6.42 -2.35 25.27
C ILE A 272 -5.64 -3.36 24.40
N ARG A 273 -4.61 -2.88 23.68
CA ARG A 273 -3.77 -3.73 22.85
C ARG A 273 -3.00 -4.77 23.66
N ASN A 274 -2.49 -4.41 24.83
CA ASN A 274 -1.79 -5.36 25.70
C ASN A 274 -2.74 -6.43 26.25
N LYS A 275 -3.94 -6.07 26.70
CA LYS A 275 -4.96 -7.05 27.13
C LYS A 275 -5.34 -7.96 25.96
N LEU A 276 -5.60 -7.43 24.76
CA LEU A 276 -5.86 -8.26 23.58
C LEU A 276 -4.73 -9.27 23.32
N LEU A 277 -3.47 -8.83 23.42
CA LEU A 277 -2.32 -9.69 23.15
C LEU A 277 -2.07 -10.74 24.23
N PHE A 278 -2.02 -10.32 25.51
CA PHE A 278 -1.55 -11.18 26.59
C PHE A 278 -2.66 -11.95 27.30
N GLU A 279 -3.88 -11.44 27.33
CA GLU A 279 -5.02 -12.09 27.99
C GLU A 279 -5.91 -12.82 26.97
N GLU A 280 -6.16 -12.21 25.82
CA GLU A 280 -7.03 -12.77 24.78
C GLU A 280 -6.26 -13.42 23.62
N HIS A 281 -4.94 -13.38 23.62
CA HIS A 281 -4.06 -13.94 22.58
C HIS A 281 -4.36 -13.43 21.15
N CYS A 282 -4.82 -12.17 21.05
CA CYS A 282 -5.10 -11.51 19.80
C CYS A 282 -4.04 -10.44 19.49
N PHE A 283 -3.18 -10.71 18.51
CA PHE A 283 -2.20 -9.73 18.06
C PHE A 283 -2.85 -8.68 17.15
N THR A 284 -2.69 -7.40 17.47
CA THR A 284 -3.13 -6.28 16.65
C THR A 284 -1.98 -5.32 16.34
N GLY A 285 -2.03 -4.64 15.21
CA GLY A 285 -1.18 -3.50 14.91
C GLY A 285 -1.67 -2.23 15.62
N CYS A 286 -0.92 -1.13 15.44
CA CYS A 286 -1.30 0.18 15.97
C CYS A 286 -0.81 1.30 15.07
N SER A 287 -1.37 2.50 15.25
CA SER A 287 -0.95 3.72 14.59
C SER A 287 -1.14 4.93 15.51
N GLY A 288 -0.19 5.87 15.46
CA GLY A 288 -0.21 7.02 16.36
C GLY A 288 -0.25 6.58 17.82
N THR A 289 -1.12 7.21 18.60
CA THR A 289 -1.30 6.93 20.03
C THR A 289 -2.61 6.23 20.36
N ASN A 290 -3.59 6.26 19.45
CA ASN A 290 -4.99 5.93 19.74
C ASN A 290 -5.70 5.08 18.67
N VAL A 291 -5.00 4.55 17.66
CA VAL A 291 -5.62 3.69 16.64
C VAL A 291 -5.12 2.26 16.76
N LEU A 292 -6.02 1.31 16.97
CA LEU A 292 -5.78 -0.11 16.73
C LEU A 292 -5.92 -0.40 15.24
N ARG A 293 -4.93 -1.07 14.64
CA ARG A 293 -4.99 -1.54 13.24
C ARG A 293 -5.23 -3.03 13.20
N LEU A 294 -6.30 -3.42 12.52
CA LEU A 294 -6.63 -4.81 12.29
C LEU A 294 -6.26 -5.16 10.84
N LEU A 295 -5.29 -6.04 10.71
CA LEU A 295 -4.74 -6.53 9.44
C LEU A 295 -4.69 -8.08 9.47
N PRO A 296 -5.81 -8.77 9.70
CA PRO A 296 -5.81 -10.22 9.79
C PRO A 296 -5.46 -10.87 8.44
N PRO A 297 -5.15 -12.18 8.38
CA PRO A 297 -4.94 -12.87 7.13
C PRO A 297 -6.17 -12.80 6.22
N LEU A 298 -5.97 -12.83 4.90
CA LEU A 298 -7.08 -12.72 3.93
C LEU A 298 -8.04 -13.91 4.01
N CYS A 299 -7.59 -15.05 4.51
CA CYS A 299 -8.39 -16.27 4.72
C CYS A 299 -9.15 -16.28 6.05
N LEU A 300 -9.17 -15.17 6.82
CA LEU A 300 -9.94 -15.08 8.05
C LEU A 300 -11.41 -15.45 7.79
N SER A 301 -11.95 -16.40 8.57
CA SER A 301 -13.35 -16.81 8.50
C SER A 301 -14.27 -15.87 9.29
N GLU A 302 -15.56 -15.86 8.97
CA GLU A 302 -16.56 -15.14 9.78
C GLU A 302 -16.64 -15.65 11.21
N ALA A 303 -16.41 -16.95 11.45
CA ALA A 303 -16.41 -17.53 12.78
C ALA A 303 -15.26 -17.01 13.64
N GLU A 304 -14.05 -16.91 13.08
CA GLU A 304 -12.87 -16.30 13.74
C GLU A 304 -13.08 -14.81 13.96
N ALA A 305 -13.66 -14.11 12.99
CA ALA A 305 -14.03 -12.70 13.12
C ALA A 305 -15.04 -12.47 14.25
N ALA A 306 -16.06 -13.34 14.36
CA ALA A 306 -17.04 -13.28 15.45
C ALA A 306 -16.40 -13.59 16.82
N ASP A 307 -15.43 -14.49 16.88
CA ASP A 307 -14.68 -14.76 18.11
C ASP A 307 -13.83 -13.54 18.52
N PHE A 308 -13.16 -12.90 17.55
CA PHE A 308 -12.43 -11.65 17.80
C PHE A 308 -13.34 -10.54 18.35
N LEU A 309 -14.55 -10.37 17.82
CA LEU A 309 -15.51 -9.38 18.32
C LEU A 309 -15.83 -9.59 19.81
N LYS A 310 -16.05 -10.84 20.23
CA LYS A 310 -16.31 -11.19 21.65
C LYS A 310 -15.10 -10.88 22.54
N ARG A 311 -13.87 -11.14 22.05
CA ARG A 311 -12.63 -10.84 22.78
C ARG A 311 -12.41 -9.33 22.90
N LEU A 312 -12.63 -8.58 21.82
CA LEU A 312 -12.56 -7.13 21.83
C LEU A 312 -13.55 -6.52 22.83
N GLU A 313 -14.79 -7.02 22.84
CA GLU A 313 -15.84 -6.57 23.77
C GLU A 313 -15.43 -6.79 25.22
N ARG A 314 -14.89 -7.96 25.57
CA ARG A 314 -14.42 -8.25 26.95
C ARG A 314 -13.32 -7.30 27.39
N VAL A 315 -12.35 -7.03 26.50
CA VAL A 315 -11.19 -6.20 26.83
C VAL A 315 -11.55 -4.74 27.00
N VAL A 316 -12.48 -4.22 26.17
CA VAL A 316 -12.82 -2.79 26.18
C VAL A 316 -13.81 -2.44 27.29
N ASN A 317 -14.66 -3.41 27.71
CA ASN A 317 -15.63 -3.21 28.80
C ASN A 317 -15.02 -3.43 30.20
N ASN A 318 -13.83 -4.02 30.31
CA ASN A 318 -13.09 -4.25 31.55
C ASN A 318 -11.92 -3.26 31.72
#